data_0548c61b423e0bbc0b75615c4f71e5c0
#
_entry.id   0548c61b423e0bbc0b75615c4f71e5c0
#
_cell.length_a   1.000
_cell.length_b   1.000
_cell.length_c   1.000
_cell.angle_alpha   90.00
_cell.angle_beta   90.00
_cell.angle_gamma   90.00
#
_symmetry.space_group_name_H-M   'P 1'
#
loop_
_entity.id
_entity.type
_entity.pdbx_description
1 polymer ?
#
loop_
_entity_poly.entity_id
_entity_poly.type
_entity_poly.pdbx_seq_one_letter_code
_entity_poly.pdbx_strand_id
1 'polypeptide(L)'
;MGSRVCSVVSRRGWLACLAGALALGVSAQAQAMGPDVSGGKDHPLVSRFAGSQMVGYQQLEFDTGHFFLPNRASGFDPAKEIDLDKPVVTEGKVTRLVYVAPAGKTALEVHRNFEQALRAAGLKVLTSVDGRNAWWNPGQHWRANFANARFQPPFAADISPFDREGFYVYGTLSRGGVEVSVSVLSGPVSLFARDHFKTRENTAQAAVAIQIVEPRAMATGQVTVSADAIGKGLDAEGRIALYGIHFDTGKFDIKPESKAQLDEMAAILKARPALRVHIVGHTDNVGSLDANLALSLKRAEAVVAALVNTHRVDAKRLSARGVASLSPVAGNRTEAG
;
A
#
# COMPACT_ATOMS: atom_id res chain seq x y z
N MET A 1 -36.00 -28.85 -15.49
CA MET A 1 -36.62 -29.74 -14.49
C MET A 1 -35.67 -29.79 -13.30
N GLY A 2 -35.91 -29.31 -12.11
CA GLY A 2 -37.03 -28.70 -11.45
C GLY A 2 -36.49 -28.03 -10.19
N SER A 3 -36.89 -26.79 -9.99
CA SER A 3 -36.70 -25.99 -8.80
C SER A 3 -37.31 -26.65 -7.55
N ARG A 4 -36.68 -26.47 -6.36
CA ARG A 4 -37.43 -26.49 -5.11
C ARG A 4 -37.00 -25.35 -4.20
N VAL A 5 -37.92 -24.39 -4.11
CA VAL A 5 -38.03 -23.35 -3.09
C VAL A 5 -38.41 -23.98 -1.80
N CYS A 6 -37.78 -23.62 -0.69
CA CYS A 6 -38.19 -24.02 0.66
C CYS A 6 -38.97 -22.87 1.29
N SER A 7 -40.29 -23.05 1.46
CA SER A 7 -41.17 -22.13 2.16
C SER A 7 -41.30 -22.53 3.63
N VAL A 8 -41.23 -21.53 4.52
CA VAL A 8 -41.50 -21.66 5.97
C VAL A 8 -43.00 -21.67 6.19
N VAL A 9 -43.54 -22.69 6.90
CA VAL A 9 -44.90 -22.65 7.49
C VAL A 9 -44.80 -22.95 8.97
N SER A 10 -45.30 -22.01 9.77
CA SER A 10 -45.52 -22.16 11.19
C SER A 10 -46.80 -22.98 11.45
N ARG A 11 -46.83 -23.89 12.42
CA ARG A 11 -48.01 -24.17 13.25
C ARG A 11 -47.66 -24.80 14.59
N ARG A 12 -48.40 -24.34 15.55
CA ARG A 12 -48.42 -24.57 16.99
C ARG A 12 -48.73 -26.01 17.41
N GLY A 13 -48.14 -26.37 18.56
CA GLY A 13 -48.84 -27.08 19.66
C GLY A 13 -48.57 -28.59 19.77
N TRP A 14 -48.05 -29.00 20.90
CA TRP A 14 -48.59 -29.89 21.92
C TRP A 14 -47.49 -30.45 22.82
N LEU A 15 -47.86 -30.57 24.06
CA LEU A 15 -47.12 -30.85 25.28
C LEU A 15 -46.48 -32.25 25.38
N ALA A 16 -45.41 -32.27 26.16
CA ALA A 16 -44.98 -33.25 27.18
C ALA A 16 -44.42 -34.60 26.75
N CYS A 17 -43.14 -34.81 27.09
CA CYS A 17 -42.75 -35.84 28.07
C CYS A 17 -41.28 -35.66 28.45
N LEU A 18 -41.05 -35.64 29.77
CA LEU A 18 -39.75 -35.65 30.44
C LEU A 18 -38.99 -36.94 30.12
N ALA A 19 -37.75 -36.83 29.68
CA ALA A 19 -36.72 -37.81 29.97
C ALA A 19 -35.39 -37.06 30.09
N GLY A 20 -34.89 -36.95 31.31
CA GLY A 20 -33.62 -36.34 31.62
C GLY A 20 -32.45 -37.14 31.07
N ALA A 21 -31.69 -36.54 30.19
CA ALA A 21 -30.31 -36.92 29.92
C ALA A 21 -29.44 -35.72 30.28
N LEU A 22 -28.78 -35.77 31.43
CA LEU A 22 -27.69 -34.89 31.79
C LEU A 22 -26.57 -35.13 30.78
N ALA A 23 -26.60 -34.42 29.65
CA ALA A 23 -25.44 -34.22 28.82
C ALA A 23 -24.59 -33.19 29.55
N LEU A 24 -23.57 -33.63 30.25
CA LEU A 24 -22.45 -32.83 30.67
C LEU A 24 -21.77 -32.30 29.39
N GLY A 25 -22.33 -31.23 28.85
CA GLY A 25 -21.68 -30.43 27.85
C GLY A 25 -20.44 -29.81 28.47
N VAL A 26 -19.29 -30.42 28.27
CA VAL A 26 -18.02 -29.75 28.42
C VAL A 26 -18.00 -28.66 27.35
N SER A 27 -18.57 -27.51 27.68
CA SER A 27 -18.31 -26.29 26.94
C SER A 27 -16.80 -26.02 27.07
N ALA A 28 -16.04 -26.43 26.06
CA ALA A 28 -14.68 -25.92 25.89
C ALA A 28 -14.82 -24.39 25.84
N GLN A 29 -14.61 -23.75 26.99
CA GLN A 29 -14.50 -22.30 27.04
C GLN A 29 -13.33 -21.95 26.10
N ALA A 30 -13.65 -21.47 24.92
CA ALA A 30 -12.68 -20.82 24.05
C ALA A 30 -12.06 -19.70 24.90
N GLN A 31 -10.83 -19.93 25.33
CA GLN A 31 -10.11 -18.98 26.17
C GLN A 31 -10.01 -17.69 25.35
N ALA A 32 -10.59 -16.62 25.88
CA ALA A 32 -10.57 -15.32 25.21
C ALA A 32 -9.12 -14.94 24.91
N MET A 33 -8.82 -14.75 23.65
CA MET A 33 -7.57 -14.12 23.21
C MET A 33 -7.48 -12.73 23.86
N GLY A 34 -6.28 -12.20 24.04
CA GLY A 34 -6.11 -10.84 24.55
C GLY A 34 -6.78 -9.79 23.64
N PRO A 35 -6.81 -8.53 24.06
CA PRO A 35 -7.34 -7.44 23.23
C PRO A 35 -6.52 -7.28 21.95
N ASP A 36 -7.16 -6.77 20.91
CA ASP A 36 -6.48 -6.37 19.69
C ASP A 36 -5.49 -5.22 19.93
N VAL A 37 -4.50 -5.11 19.06
CA VAL A 37 -3.59 -3.95 19.04
C VAL A 37 -4.38 -2.65 18.90
N SER A 38 -3.96 -1.63 19.65
CA SER A 38 -4.64 -0.32 19.65
C SER A 38 -4.72 0.27 18.24
N GLY A 39 -5.91 0.75 17.85
CA GLY A 39 -6.17 1.32 16.54
C GLY A 39 -6.31 0.30 15.41
N GLY A 40 -6.14 -0.99 15.70
CA GLY A 40 -6.26 -2.05 14.72
C GLY A 40 -7.67 -2.17 14.13
N LYS A 41 -7.75 -2.37 12.82
CA LYS A 41 -9.01 -2.56 12.07
C LYS A 41 -8.81 -3.62 11.01
N ASP A 42 -9.81 -4.52 10.89
CA ASP A 42 -9.83 -5.48 9.78
C ASP A 42 -9.96 -4.74 8.44
N HIS A 43 -9.36 -5.30 7.41
CA HIS A 43 -9.46 -4.72 6.08
C HIS A 43 -10.78 -5.14 5.40
N PRO A 44 -11.48 -4.24 4.68
CA PRO A 44 -12.76 -4.57 4.05
C PRO A 44 -12.71 -5.70 3.01
N LEU A 45 -11.52 -6.05 2.49
CA LEU A 45 -11.32 -7.13 1.53
C LEU A 45 -11.29 -8.51 2.16
N VAL A 46 -10.87 -8.61 3.42
CA VAL A 46 -10.70 -9.90 4.10
C VAL A 46 -10.91 -9.73 5.60
N SER A 47 -11.85 -10.48 6.14
CA SER A 47 -12.02 -10.57 7.60
C SER A 47 -10.96 -11.49 8.20
N ARG A 48 -10.68 -11.32 9.49
CA ARG A 48 -9.82 -12.24 10.23
C ARG A 48 -10.43 -13.64 10.32
N PHE A 49 -9.61 -14.64 10.53
CA PHE A 49 -10.09 -15.97 10.95
C PHE A 49 -10.82 -15.85 12.28
N ALA A 50 -11.99 -16.51 12.39
CA ALA A 50 -12.86 -16.38 13.56
C ALA A 50 -12.13 -16.65 14.89
N GLY A 51 -12.27 -15.74 15.84
CA GLY A 51 -11.62 -15.81 17.15
C GLY A 51 -10.14 -15.43 17.17
N SER A 52 -9.56 -15.00 16.07
CA SER A 52 -8.17 -14.50 16.03
C SER A 52 -8.03 -13.16 16.73
N GLN A 53 -6.89 -12.96 17.39
CA GLN A 53 -6.46 -11.68 17.93
C GLN A 53 -5.60 -10.95 16.90
N MET A 54 -5.84 -9.67 16.70
CA MET A 54 -4.93 -8.81 15.92
C MET A 54 -3.80 -8.35 16.82
N VAL A 55 -2.58 -8.77 16.48
CA VAL A 55 -1.36 -8.46 17.25
C VAL A 55 -0.45 -7.45 16.55
N GLY A 56 -0.75 -7.10 15.31
CA GLY A 56 -0.02 -6.08 14.54
C GLY A 56 -0.94 -5.41 13.53
N TYR A 57 -0.79 -4.08 13.41
CA TYR A 57 -1.53 -3.25 12.46
C TYR A 57 -0.69 -2.09 11.99
N GLN A 58 -0.65 -1.88 10.69
CA GLN A 58 -0.10 -0.68 10.08
C GLN A 58 -0.94 -0.30 8.87
N GLN A 59 -1.24 0.99 8.74
CA GLN A 59 -1.83 1.54 7.52
C GLN A 59 -1.08 2.81 7.16
N LEU A 60 -0.57 2.87 5.94
CA LEU A 60 0.15 4.00 5.37
C LEU A 60 -0.58 4.47 4.12
N GLU A 61 -0.81 5.77 4.01
CA GLU A 61 -1.54 6.35 2.89
C GLU A 61 -0.78 6.21 1.57
N PHE A 62 0.56 6.20 1.62
CA PHE A 62 1.41 5.93 0.48
C PHE A 62 2.74 5.30 0.94
N ASP A 63 3.03 4.11 0.42
CA ASP A 63 4.29 3.38 0.65
C ASP A 63 4.41 2.27 -0.39
N THR A 64 5.45 1.46 -0.32
CA THR A 64 5.67 0.29 -1.15
C THR A 64 5.27 -1.00 -0.42
N GLY A 65 4.66 -1.93 -1.16
CA GLY A 65 4.56 -3.33 -0.76
C GLY A 65 5.39 -4.22 -1.68
N HIS A 66 6.04 -5.21 -1.09
CA HIS A 66 6.85 -6.18 -1.81
C HIS A 66 6.16 -7.54 -1.85
N PHE A 67 6.03 -8.12 -3.03
CA PHE A 67 5.39 -9.40 -3.27
C PHE A 67 6.33 -10.31 -4.05
N PHE A 68 6.28 -11.60 -3.79
CA PHE A 68 7.24 -12.54 -4.34
C PHE A 68 6.58 -13.52 -5.30
N LEU A 69 7.24 -13.76 -6.42
CA LEU A 69 6.86 -14.74 -7.43
C LEU A 69 7.89 -15.88 -7.48
N PRO A 70 7.48 -17.07 -7.97
CA PRO A 70 8.42 -18.16 -8.19
C PRO A 70 9.54 -17.75 -9.15
N ASN A 71 10.75 -18.14 -8.86
CA ASN A 71 11.87 -17.99 -9.78
C ASN A 71 11.76 -19.00 -10.92
N ARG A 72 11.20 -18.59 -12.05
CA ARG A 72 11.03 -19.44 -13.24
C ARG A 72 12.32 -19.67 -14.04
N ALA A 73 13.38 -18.95 -13.74
CA ALA A 73 14.62 -18.98 -14.53
C ALA A 73 15.63 -20.04 -14.07
N SER A 74 15.53 -20.53 -12.85
CA SER A 74 16.34 -21.64 -12.38
C SER A 74 15.55 -22.92 -12.57
N GLY A 75 16.02 -23.84 -13.40
CA GLY A 75 15.48 -25.20 -13.45
C GLY A 75 15.19 -25.73 -12.04
N PHE A 76 14.28 -26.66 -11.88
CA PHE A 76 13.74 -27.14 -10.61
C PHE A 76 14.81 -27.25 -9.49
N ASP A 77 15.04 -26.14 -8.80
CA ASP A 77 15.79 -26.08 -7.55
C ASP A 77 14.78 -25.59 -6.49
N PRO A 78 14.29 -26.48 -5.61
CA PRO A 78 13.35 -26.13 -4.58
C PRO A 78 13.83 -24.99 -3.66
N ALA A 79 15.14 -24.81 -3.51
CA ALA A 79 15.73 -23.75 -2.69
C ALA A 79 15.58 -22.34 -3.33
N LYS A 80 15.20 -22.29 -4.61
CA LYS A 80 15.08 -21.04 -5.39
C LYS A 80 13.67 -20.80 -5.94
N GLU A 81 12.67 -21.46 -5.39
CA GLU A 81 11.30 -21.41 -5.91
C GLU A 81 10.67 -20.00 -5.82
N ILE A 82 11.13 -19.18 -4.89
CA ILE A 82 10.76 -17.77 -4.79
C ILE A 82 12.01 -16.90 -4.83
N ASP A 83 12.04 -15.96 -5.76
CA ASP A 83 13.09 -14.96 -5.85
C ASP A 83 12.81 -13.82 -4.84
N LEU A 84 13.45 -13.88 -3.68
CA LEU A 84 13.36 -12.85 -2.65
C LEU A 84 14.16 -11.59 -3.02
N ASP A 85 15.09 -11.70 -3.98
CA ASP A 85 15.94 -10.59 -4.40
C ASP A 85 15.26 -9.70 -5.46
N LYS A 86 14.20 -10.21 -6.10
CA LYS A 86 13.44 -9.51 -7.14
C LYS A 86 11.93 -9.50 -6.83
N PRO A 87 11.51 -8.78 -5.79
CA PRO A 87 10.09 -8.66 -5.49
C PRO A 87 9.34 -7.89 -6.58
N VAL A 88 8.07 -8.22 -6.75
CA VAL A 88 7.12 -7.32 -7.40
C VAL A 88 6.84 -6.17 -6.43
N VAL A 89 7.18 -4.95 -6.81
CA VAL A 89 6.94 -3.77 -6.00
C VAL A 89 5.67 -3.08 -6.47
N THR A 90 4.77 -2.81 -5.54
CA THR A 90 3.54 -2.04 -5.79
C THR A 90 3.51 -0.85 -4.86
N GLU A 91 3.27 0.34 -5.41
CA GLU A 91 3.12 1.59 -4.65
C GLU A 91 1.66 1.94 -4.45
N GLY A 92 1.34 2.51 -3.29
CA GLY A 92 -0.01 2.94 -2.98
C GLY A 92 -0.31 2.98 -1.48
N LYS A 93 -1.60 2.90 -1.15
CA LYS A 93 -2.02 2.74 0.24
C LYS A 93 -1.71 1.33 0.70
N VAL A 94 -0.86 1.21 1.70
CA VAL A 94 -0.40 -0.07 2.25
C VAL A 94 -1.09 -0.36 3.57
N THR A 95 -1.67 -1.56 3.69
CA THR A 95 -2.19 -2.09 4.95
C THR A 95 -1.47 -3.39 5.29
N ARG A 96 -0.90 -3.48 6.50
CA ARG A 96 -0.25 -4.67 7.04
C ARG A 96 -0.95 -5.10 8.32
N LEU A 97 -1.31 -6.37 8.37
CA LEU A 97 -2.09 -6.97 9.46
C LEU A 97 -1.37 -8.21 9.96
N VAL A 98 -1.30 -8.39 11.26
CA VAL A 98 -0.81 -9.64 11.86
C VAL A 98 -1.83 -10.15 12.86
N TYR A 99 -2.19 -11.40 12.68
CA TYR A 99 -3.12 -12.11 13.55
C TYR A 99 -2.49 -13.34 14.18
N VAL A 100 -2.97 -13.69 15.37
CA VAL A 100 -2.73 -14.99 15.98
C VAL A 100 -4.08 -15.70 16.08
N ALA A 101 -4.17 -16.90 15.53
CA ALA A 101 -5.37 -17.70 15.54
C ALA A 101 -5.63 -18.32 16.93
N PRO A 102 -6.85 -18.77 17.23
CA PRO A 102 -7.15 -19.49 18.46
C PRO A 102 -6.29 -20.75 18.65
N ALA A 103 -6.04 -21.11 19.89
CA ALA A 103 -5.34 -22.35 20.24
C ALA A 103 -6.05 -23.58 19.60
N GLY A 104 -5.25 -24.53 19.14
CA GLY A 104 -5.71 -25.74 18.44
C GLY A 104 -5.91 -25.55 16.93
N LYS A 105 -5.70 -24.35 16.39
CA LYS A 105 -5.80 -24.08 14.96
C LYS A 105 -4.44 -24.19 14.29
N THR A 106 -4.35 -25.04 13.26
CA THR A 106 -3.11 -25.25 12.51
C THR A 106 -2.90 -24.16 11.47
N ALA A 107 -1.63 -23.90 11.12
CA ALA A 107 -1.29 -22.94 10.07
C ALA A 107 -1.92 -23.30 8.72
N LEU A 108 -2.02 -24.60 8.40
CA LEU A 108 -2.66 -25.06 7.17
C LEU A 108 -4.16 -24.73 7.16
N GLU A 109 -4.88 -25.03 8.26
CA GLU A 109 -6.32 -24.74 8.37
C GLU A 109 -6.57 -23.24 8.19
N VAL A 110 -5.82 -22.43 8.90
CA VAL A 110 -5.99 -20.98 8.87
C VAL A 110 -5.65 -20.41 7.48
N HIS A 111 -4.52 -20.84 6.90
CA HIS A 111 -4.12 -20.41 5.56
C HIS A 111 -5.15 -20.73 4.49
N ARG A 112 -5.67 -21.96 4.50
CA ARG A 112 -6.69 -22.42 3.54
C ARG A 112 -7.98 -21.59 3.63
N ASN A 113 -8.39 -21.17 4.83
CA ASN A 113 -9.54 -20.30 5.01
C ASN A 113 -9.31 -18.92 4.38
N PHE A 114 -8.15 -18.31 4.58
CA PHE A 114 -7.81 -17.04 3.94
C PHE A 114 -7.73 -17.16 2.41
N GLU A 115 -7.04 -18.18 1.90
CA GLU A 115 -6.94 -18.41 0.47
C GLU A 115 -8.31 -18.64 -0.18
N GLN A 116 -9.18 -19.44 0.44
CA GLN A 116 -10.54 -19.69 -0.05
C GLN A 116 -11.37 -18.40 -0.05
N ALA A 117 -11.34 -17.63 1.02
CA ALA A 117 -12.07 -16.37 1.12
C ALA A 117 -11.60 -15.35 0.06
N LEU A 118 -10.31 -15.22 -0.12
CA LEU A 118 -9.74 -14.31 -1.13
C LEU A 118 -10.06 -14.76 -2.57
N ARG A 119 -10.00 -16.07 -2.85
CA ARG A 119 -10.43 -16.60 -4.16
C ARG A 119 -11.91 -16.37 -4.42
N ALA A 120 -12.75 -16.54 -3.41
CA ALA A 120 -14.19 -16.23 -3.51
C ALA A 120 -14.44 -14.73 -3.72
N ALA A 121 -13.58 -13.86 -3.19
CA ALA A 121 -13.60 -12.42 -3.43
C ALA A 121 -13.04 -12.01 -4.81
N GLY A 122 -12.54 -12.95 -5.62
CA GLY A 122 -12.02 -12.71 -6.96
C GLY A 122 -10.50 -12.60 -7.06
N LEU A 123 -9.75 -13.06 -6.05
CA LEU A 123 -8.28 -13.06 -6.11
C LEU A 123 -7.78 -13.94 -7.26
N LYS A 124 -7.09 -13.33 -8.22
CA LYS A 124 -6.28 -14.02 -9.23
C LYS A 124 -4.94 -14.38 -8.61
N VAL A 125 -4.80 -15.64 -8.20
CA VAL A 125 -3.57 -16.13 -7.57
C VAL A 125 -2.42 -16.17 -8.59
N LEU A 126 -1.33 -15.52 -8.25
CA LEU A 126 -0.08 -15.48 -9.03
C LEU A 126 0.96 -16.45 -8.46
N THR A 127 0.94 -16.64 -7.15
CA THR A 127 1.83 -17.57 -6.43
C THR A 127 1.09 -18.20 -5.26
N SER A 128 1.31 -19.50 -5.05
CA SER A 128 0.89 -20.21 -3.84
C SER A 128 1.99 -21.23 -3.47
N VAL A 129 2.46 -21.16 -2.24
CA VAL A 129 3.55 -22.00 -1.72
C VAL A 129 3.06 -22.77 -0.51
N ASP A 130 3.23 -24.10 -0.56
CA ASP A 130 3.11 -24.99 0.57
C ASP A 130 4.52 -25.24 1.15
N GLY A 131 4.85 -24.48 2.18
CA GLY A 131 6.18 -24.42 2.76
C GLY A 131 6.45 -25.45 3.84
N ARG A 132 5.77 -26.59 3.83
CA ARG A 132 6.10 -27.74 4.70
C ARG A 132 7.42 -28.43 4.27
N ASN A 133 7.96 -28.03 3.15
CA ASN A 133 9.24 -28.50 2.67
C ASN A 133 10.38 -27.65 3.23
N ALA A 134 11.48 -28.28 3.57
CA ALA A 134 12.59 -27.71 4.36
C ALA A 134 13.31 -26.47 3.78
N TRP A 135 13.06 -26.13 2.55
CA TRP A 135 13.73 -25.02 1.83
C TRP A 135 13.00 -23.66 1.94
N TRP A 136 11.68 -23.66 2.22
CA TRP A 136 10.92 -22.43 2.42
C TRP A 136 11.08 -21.92 3.85
N ASN A 137 11.59 -20.71 4.01
CA ASN A 137 11.74 -20.08 5.32
C ASN A 137 10.82 -18.86 5.45
N PRO A 138 9.66 -18.98 6.12
CA PRO A 138 8.73 -17.86 6.33
C PRO A 138 9.36 -16.71 7.12
N GLY A 139 10.38 -16.97 7.94
CA GLY A 139 11.12 -15.94 8.65
C GLY A 139 11.92 -15.02 7.74
N GLN A 140 12.50 -15.55 6.66
CA GLN A 140 13.16 -14.71 5.64
C GLN A 140 12.15 -13.84 4.90
N HIS A 141 11.02 -14.42 4.52
CA HIS A 141 9.92 -13.68 3.90
C HIS A 141 9.38 -12.59 4.83
N TRP A 142 9.23 -12.87 6.12
CA TRP A 142 8.86 -11.90 7.12
C TRP A 142 9.84 -10.72 7.14
N ARG A 143 11.15 -10.97 7.22
CA ARG A 143 12.16 -9.92 7.24
C ARG A 143 12.12 -9.08 5.97
N ALA A 144 12.02 -9.69 4.81
CA ALA A 144 11.99 -8.97 3.54
C ALA A 144 10.75 -8.06 3.40
N ASN A 145 9.60 -8.50 3.89
CA ASN A 145 8.33 -7.81 3.67
C ASN A 145 7.89 -6.90 4.81
N PHE A 146 8.09 -7.35 6.05
CA PHE A 146 7.52 -6.67 7.21
C PHE A 146 8.58 -5.98 8.05
N ALA A 147 9.72 -6.62 8.33
CA ALA A 147 10.77 -6.03 9.13
C ALA A 147 11.44 -4.87 8.39
N ASN A 148 11.76 -5.03 7.10
CA ASN A 148 12.36 -3.97 6.27
C ASN A 148 11.39 -2.79 6.02
N ALA A 149 10.09 -3.03 6.08
CA ALA A 149 9.07 -1.99 5.93
C ALA A 149 8.85 -1.17 7.22
N ARG A 150 9.70 -1.31 8.23
CA ARG A 150 9.53 -0.67 9.55
C ARG A 150 8.16 -0.94 10.18
N PHE A 151 7.54 -2.04 9.79
CA PHE A 151 6.36 -2.53 10.47
C PHE A 151 6.80 -2.98 11.87
N GLN A 152 6.38 -2.26 12.88
CA GLN A 152 6.67 -2.59 14.27
C GLN A 152 5.41 -3.20 14.90
N PRO A 153 5.29 -4.53 14.85
CA PRO A 153 4.38 -5.18 15.77
C PRO A 153 4.85 -4.96 17.21
N PRO A 154 4.04 -5.22 18.23
CA PRO A 154 4.43 -5.03 19.63
C PRO A 154 5.55 -5.98 20.11
N PHE A 155 6.18 -6.72 19.24
CA PHE A 155 7.37 -7.54 19.46
C PHE A 155 8.53 -7.01 18.59
N ALA A 156 9.77 -7.32 18.97
CA ALA A 156 10.95 -6.83 18.26
C ALA A 156 10.85 -7.15 16.76
N ALA A 157 11.12 -6.17 15.91
CA ALA A 157 10.91 -6.26 14.46
C ALA A 157 11.76 -7.37 13.77
N ASP A 158 12.85 -7.77 14.42
CA ASP A 158 13.74 -8.86 13.99
C ASP A 158 13.24 -10.25 14.39
N ILE A 159 12.24 -10.34 15.28
CA ILE A 159 11.65 -11.62 15.69
C ILE A 159 10.54 -11.97 14.71
N SER A 160 10.75 -13.04 13.94
CA SER A 160 9.69 -13.60 13.12
C SER A 160 8.59 -14.22 13.99
N PRO A 161 7.29 -13.91 13.76
CA PRO A 161 6.20 -14.59 14.42
C PRO A 161 6.05 -16.06 13.97
N PHE A 162 6.77 -16.45 12.91
CA PHE A 162 6.66 -17.77 12.27
C PHE A 162 7.85 -18.64 12.62
N ASP A 163 7.58 -19.94 12.82
CA ASP A 163 8.58 -20.99 12.87
C ASP A 163 9.05 -21.32 11.43
N ARG A 164 9.75 -22.46 11.24
CA ARG A 164 10.41 -22.84 9.97
C ARG A 164 9.43 -23.21 8.86
N GLU A 165 8.22 -23.60 9.20
CA GLU A 165 7.18 -23.98 8.24
C GLU A 165 6.23 -22.81 7.97
N GLY A 166 5.76 -22.67 6.75
CA GLY A 166 4.78 -21.64 6.43
C GLY A 166 4.18 -21.79 5.06
N PHE A 167 3.07 -21.12 4.87
CA PHE A 167 2.30 -21.07 3.63
C PHE A 167 2.27 -19.64 3.13
N TYR A 168 2.34 -19.47 1.83
CA TYR A 168 2.27 -18.16 1.21
C TYR A 168 1.33 -18.18 0.02
N VAL A 169 0.50 -17.16 -0.08
CA VAL A 169 -0.27 -16.88 -1.29
C VAL A 169 -0.12 -15.39 -1.63
N TYR A 170 0.10 -15.10 -2.91
CA TYR A 170 0.08 -13.78 -3.48
C TYR A 170 -0.78 -13.75 -4.73
N GLY A 171 -1.51 -12.69 -4.90
CA GLY A 171 -2.33 -12.45 -6.07
C GLY A 171 -2.84 -11.03 -6.15
N THR A 172 -3.58 -10.76 -7.24
CA THR A 172 -4.25 -9.47 -7.45
C THR A 172 -5.76 -9.66 -7.54
N LEU A 173 -6.50 -8.63 -7.16
CA LEU A 173 -7.94 -8.58 -7.37
C LEU A 173 -8.36 -7.19 -7.86
N SER A 174 -9.27 -7.16 -8.82
CA SER A 174 -9.76 -5.91 -9.39
C SER A 174 -10.85 -5.31 -8.51
N ARG A 175 -10.69 -4.06 -8.09
CA ARG A 175 -11.69 -3.34 -7.31
C ARG A 175 -11.81 -1.90 -7.77
N GLY A 176 -13.00 -1.54 -8.27
CA GLY A 176 -13.21 -0.19 -8.80
C GLY A 176 -12.30 0.17 -9.99
N GLY A 177 -11.89 -0.82 -10.79
CA GLY A 177 -10.98 -0.63 -11.93
C GLY A 177 -9.48 -0.58 -11.55
N VAL A 178 -9.15 -0.81 -10.27
CA VAL A 178 -7.76 -0.84 -9.78
C VAL A 178 -7.39 -2.27 -9.38
N GLU A 179 -6.19 -2.72 -9.75
CA GLU A 179 -5.63 -4.02 -9.36
C GLU A 179 -4.98 -3.92 -7.98
N VAL A 180 -5.67 -4.45 -6.97
CA VAL A 180 -5.17 -4.50 -5.58
C VAL A 180 -4.29 -5.73 -5.40
N SER A 181 -3.08 -5.53 -4.90
CA SER A 181 -2.14 -6.60 -4.56
C SER A 181 -2.36 -7.10 -3.14
N VAL A 182 -2.48 -8.42 -2.97
CA VAL A 182 -2.72 -9.05 -1.67
C VAL A 182 -1.81 -10.24 -1.47
N SER A 183 -1.12 -10.30 -0.34
CA SER A 183 -0.41 -11.50 0.10
C SER A 183 -0.82 -11.93 1.50
N VAL A 184 -0.82 -13.25 1.71
CA VAL A 184 -1.03 -13.88 3.02
C VAL A 184 0.11 -14.84 3.29
N LEU A 185 0.81 -14.61 4.38
CA LEU A 185 1.81 -15.49 4.94
C LEU A 185 1.27 -16.10 6.23
N SER A 186 1.29 -17.41 6.36
CA SER A 186 0.78 -18.12 7.53
C SER A 186 1.79 -19.18 7.97
N GLY A 187 1.97 -19.35 9.26
CA GLY A 187 2.87 -20.35 9.80
C GLY A 187 2.58 -20.66 11.27
N PRO A 188 3.16 -21.73 11.83
CA PRO A 188 3.12 -21.97 13.27
C PRO A 188 3.77 -20.80 14.01
N VAL A 189 3.22 -20.42 15.16
CA VAL A 189 3.82 -19.39 16.01
C VAL A 189 5.19 -19.86 16.48
N SER A 190 6.21 -19.02 16.25
CA SER A 190 7.59 -19.32 16.67
C SER A 190 7.74 -19.34 18.18
N LEU A 191 8.73 -20.08 18.69
CA LEU A 191 9.06 -20.14 20.12
C LEU A 191 9.32 -18.73 20.69
N PHE A 192 10.03 -17.88 19.94
CA PHE A 192 10.35 -16.52 20.34
C PHE A 192 9.14 -15.58 20.41
N ALA A 193 8.09 -15.86 19.64
CA ALA A 193 6.89 -15.06 19.61
C ALA A 193 5.83 -15.51 20.63
N ARG A 194 5.96 -16.72 21.19
CA ARG A 194 4.96 -17.31 22.09
C ARG A 194 4.72 -16.47 23.36
N ASP A 195 5.77 -15.97 23.96
CA ASP A 195 5.65 -15.14 25.16
C ASP A 195 4.91 -13.83 24.88
N HIS A 196 5.17 -13.23 23.73
CA HIS A 196 4.47 -12.02 23.29
C HIS A 196 2.99 -12.26 23.01
N PHE A 197 2.67 -13.39 22.41
CA PHE A 197 1.27 -13.74 22.09
C PHE A 197 0.57 -14.48 23.21
N LYS A 198 1.26 -14.73 24.35
CA LYS A 198 0.75 -15.51 25.48
C LYS A 198 0.19 -16.88 25.06
N THR A 199 0.86 -17.51 24.10
CA THR A 199 0.46 -18.81 23.58
C THR A 199 0.92 -19.91 24.52
N ARG A 200 0.10 -20.95 24.70
CA ARG A 200 0.47 -22.11 25.54
C ARG A 200 1.49 -22.98 24.84
N GLU A 201 2.46 -23.48 25.60
CA GLU A 201 3.36 -24.54 25.12
C GLU A 201 2.53 -25.75 24.63
N ASN A 202 3.05 -26.39 23.58
CA ASN A 202 2.48 -27.61 22.99
C ASN A 202 1.05 -27.51 22.40
N THR A 203 0.50 -26.32 22.20
CA THR A 203 -0.77 -26.15 21.52
C THR A 203 -0.52 -25.65 20.10
N ALA A 204 -1.09 -26.34 19.09
CA ALA A 204 -1.06 -25.82 17.72
C ALA A 204 -1.69 -24.44 17.69
N GLN A 205 -0.94 -23.48 17.15
CA GLN A 205 -1.39 -22.11 16.99
C GLN A 205 -0.73 -21.48 15.78
N ALA A 206 -1.49 -20.76 14.99
CA ALA A 206 -1.00 -20.13 13.77
C ALA A 206 -0.89 -18.62 13.93
N ALA A 207 0.18 -18.05 13.37
CA ALA A 207 0.28 -16.63 13.06
C ALA A 207 -0.02 -16.41 11.57
N VAL A 208 -0.60 -15.26 11.25
CA VAL A 208 -0.91 -14.85 9.89
C VAL A 208 -0.49 -13.40 9.70
N ALA A 209 0.28 -13.12 8.65
CA ALA A 209 0.59 -11.77 8.22
C ALA A 209 -0.02 -11.52 6.84
N ILE A 210 -0.75 -10.42 6.71
CA ILE A 210 -1.42 -10.02 5.48
C ILE A 210 -0.85 -8.66 5.05
N GLN A 211 -0.47 -8.55 3.79
CA GLN A 211 -0.12 -7.27 3.17
C GLN A 211 -1.07 -6.99 2.02
N ILE A 212 -1.66 -5.81 2.03
CA ILE A 212 -2.58 -5.33 0.99
C ILE A 212 -2.04 -4.00 0.50
N VAL A 213 -1.92 -3.86 -0.82
CA VAL A 213 -1.57 -2.58 -1.45
C VAL A 213 -2.65 -2.20 -2.44
N GLU A 214 -3.29 -1.08 -2.16
CA GLU A 214 -4.27 -0.44 -3.03
C GLU A 214 -3.54 0.64 -3.84
N PRO A 215 -3.22 0.41 -5.14
CA PRO A 215 -2.49 1.37 -5.95
C PRO A 215 -3.16 2.74 -5.96
N ARG A 216 -2.41 3.77 -5.69
CA ARG A 216 -2.87 5.17 -5.75
C ARG A 216 -1.70 6.09 -6.05
N ALA A 217 -1.99 7.22 -6.67
CA ALA A 217 -0.98 8.24 -6.85
C ALA A 217 -0.55 8.86 -5.51
N MET A 218 0.73 9.13 -5.37
CA MET A 218 1.27 9.88 -4.23
C MET A 218 0.67 11.30 -4.21
N ALA A 219 0.34 11.80 -3.03
CA ALA A 219 0.01 13.21 -2.88
C ALA A 219 1.24 14.06 -3.18
N THR A 220 1.15 14.88 -4.19
CA THR A 220 2.22 15.80 -4.63
C THR A 220 2.00 17.21 -4.08
N GLY A 221 2.97 18.11 -4.24
CA GLY A 221 2.83 19.51 -3.78
C GLY A 221 2.94 19.72 -2.27
N GLN A 222 3.34 18.68 -1.50
CA GLN A 222 3.49 18.78 -0.04
C GLN A 222 4.79 19.47 0.39
N VAL A 223 5.75 19.61 -0.53
CA VAL A 223 7.04 20.30 -0.30
C VAL A 223 7.17 21.42 -1.31
N THR A 224 7.44 22.63 -0.83
CA THR A 224 7.65 23.82 -1.65
C THR A 224 9.08 24.33 -1.50
N VAL A 225 9.57 24.98 -2.55
CA VAL A 225 10.81 25.75 -2.47
C VAL A 225 10.46 27.12 -1.90
N SER A 226 11.04 27.47 -0.75
CA SER A 226 10.74 28.74 -0.07
C SER A 226 11.21 29.96 -0.88
N ALA A 227 10.58 31.12 -0.64
CA ALA A 227 10.94 32.38 -1.27
C ALA A 227 12.43 32.72 -1.08
N ASP A 228 13.00 32.45 0.09
CA ASP A 228 14.45 32.66 0.36
C ASP A 228 15.32 31.72 -0.51
N ALA A 229 14.97 30.45 -0.61
CA ALA A 229 15.68 29.48 -1.45
C ALA A 229 15.56 29.83 -2.94
N ILE A 230 14.37 30.30 -3.39
CA ILE A 230 14.18 30.82 -4.75
C ILE A 230 15.12 32.00 -5.00
N GLY A 231 15.18 32.96 -4.07
CA GLY A 231 16.06 34.11 -4.17
C GLY A 231 17.54 33.75 -4.26
N LYS A 232 18.01 32.84 -3.39
CA LYS A 232 19.40 32.34 -3.41
C LYS A 232 19.76 31.62 -4.71
N GLY A 233 18.86 30.77 -5.22
CA GLY A 233 19.06 30.07 -6.49
C GLY A 233 19.18 31.03 -7.68
N LEU A 234 18.29 32.03 -7.73
CA LEU A 234 18.37 33.08 -8.79
C LEU A 234 19.64 33.92 -8.69
N ASP A 235 20.11 34.24 -7.49
CA ASP A 235 21.36 35.02 -7.32
C ASP A 235 22.61 34.20 -7.67
N ALA A 236 22.61 32.90 -7.36
CA ALA A 236 23.75 32.03 -7.56
C ALA A 236 23.85 31.50 -9.00
N GLU A 237 22.73 31.10 -9.60
CA GLU A 237 22.71 30.37 -10.87
C GLU A 237 21.93 31.10 -11.99
N GLY A 238 21.25 32.20 -11.66
CA GLY A 238 20.36 32.91 -12.57
C GLY A 238 19.06 32.16 -12.89
N ARG A 239 18.86 30.96 -12.31
CA ARG A 239 17.69 30.10 -12.51
C ARG A 239 17.42 29.23 -11.28
N ILE A 240 16.21 28.71 -11.20
CA ILE A 240 15.84 27.69 -10.24
C ILE A 240 14.72 26.81 -10.80
N ALA A 241 14.80 25.50 -10.59
CA ALA A 241 13.72 24.58 -10.93
C ALA A 241 12.72 24.48 -9.77
N LEU A 242 11.42 24.60 -10.08
CA LEU A 242 10.32 24.52 -9.12
C LEU A 242 9.40 23.36 -9.49
N TYR A 243 9.37 22.33 -8.67
CA TYR A 243 8.60 21.11 -8.90
C TYR A 243 7.21 21.14 -8.24
N GLY A 244 6.90 22.16 -7.45
CA GLY A 244 5.62 22.31 -6.74
C GLY A 244 4.47 22.89 -7.57
N ILE A 245 4.59 22.99 -8.90
CA ILE A 245 3.52 23.41 -9.80
C ILE A 245 3.02 22.21 -10.58
N HIS A 246 1.76 21.82 -10.36
CA HIS A 246 1.18 20.58 -10.86
C HIS A 246 0.11 20.84 -11.91
N PHE A 247 0.08 19.95 -12.91
CA PHE A 247 -0.89 19.92 -14.00
C PHE A 247 -1.32 18.48 -14.24
N ASP A 248 -2.51 18.27 -14.77
CA ASP A 248 -2.90 16.96 -15.29
C ASP A 248 -2.18 16.69 -16.64
N THR A 249 -2.08 15.41 -17.00
CA THR A 249 -1.49 15.00 -18.28
C THR A 249 -2.21 15.69 -19.46
N GLY A 250 -1.42 16.33 -20.31
CA GLY A 250 -1.93 17.05 -21.49
C GLY A 250 -2.72 18.33 -21.17
N LYS A 251 -2.85 18.73 -19.90
CA LYS A 251 -3.57 19.95 -19.49
C LYS A 251 -2.61 21.04 -19.03
N PHE A 252 -3.12 22.27 -19.00
CA PHE A 252 -2.41 23.47 -18.54
C PHE A 252 -3.14 24.18 -17.38
N ASP A 253 -4.28 23.64 -16.90
CA ASP A 253 -4.94 24.14 -15.72
C ASP A 253 -4.12 23.79 -14.48
N ILE A 254 -3.79 24.81 -13.68
CA ILE A 254 -3.02 24.64 -12.44
C ILE A 254 -3.86 23.93 -11.41
N LYS A 255 -3.34 22.84 -10.85
CA LYS A 255 -4.00 22.09 -9.79
C LYS A 255 -3.95 22.85 -8.45
N PRO A 256 -4.96 22.68 -7.58
CA PRO A 256 -5.02 23.36 -6.28
C PRO A 256 -3.80 23.16 -5.39
N GLU A 257 -3.14 21.99 -5.49
CA GLU A 257 -1.93 21.64 -4.73
C GLU A 257 -0.76 22.57 -5.02
N SER A 258 -0.76 23.26 -6.16
CA SER A 258 0.29 24.22 -6.55
C SER A 258 0.25 25.54 -5.78
N LYS A 259 -0.84 25.79 -5.03
CA LYS A 259 -1.06 27.06 -4.36
C LYS A 259 0.10 27.48 -3.46
N ALA A 260 0.61 26.54 -2.66
CA ALA A 260 1.69 26.84 -1.73
C ALA A 260 2.97 27.28 -2.46
N GLN A 261 3.31 26.67 -3.60
CA GLN A 261 4.49 27.09 -4.41
C GLN A 261 4.24 28.44 -5.08
N LEU A 262 3.03 28.72 -5.54
CA LEU A 262 2.68 30.04 -6.09
C LEU A 262 2.78 31.14 -5.04
N ASP A 263 2.39 30.86 -3.79
CA ASP A 263 2.52 31.79 -2.66
C ASP A 263 4.00 32.16 -2.42
N GLU A 264 4.92 31.18 -2.45
CA GLU A 264 6.37 31.42 -2.27
C GLU A 264 6.98 32.19 -3.46
N MET A 265 6.57 31.88 -4.69
CA MET A 265 6.98 32.64 -5.87
C MET A 265 6.51 34.10 -5.79
N ALA A 266 5.28 34.31 -5.34
CA ALA A 266 4.76 35.66 -5.16
C ALA A 266 5.47 36.40 -4.01
N ALA A 267 5.83 35.71 -2.94
CA ALA A 267 6.54 36.31 -1.81
C ALA A 267 7.91 36.87 -2.23
N ILE A 268 8.73 36.11 -2.96
CA ILE A 268 10.04 36.60 -3.45
C ILE A 268 9.88 37.77 -4.43
N LEU A 269 8.88 37.71 -5.33
CA LEU A 269 8.62 38.77 -6.28
C LEU A 269 8.15 40.06 -5.60
N LYS A 270 7.41 39.97 -4.50
CA LYS A 270 7.01 41.13 -3.67
C LYS A 270 8.19 41.68 -2.87
N ALA A 271 9.03 40.79 -2.30
CA ALA A 271 10.21 41.20 -1.55
C ALA A 271 11.28 41.87 -2.43
N ARG A 272 11.33 41.55 -3.75
CA ARG A 272 12.29 42.10 -4.71
C ARG A 272 11.58 42.84 -5.85
N PRO A 273 11.12 44.10 -5.68
CA PRO A 273 10.29 44.78 -6.68
C PRO A 273 10.99 44.99 -8.04
N ALA A 274 12.33 45.07 -8.08
CA ALA A 274 13.07 45.20 -9.30
C ALA A 274 13.32 43.90 -10.08
N LEU A 275 13.09 42.73 -9.43
CA LEU A 275 13.30 41.41 -10.03
C LEU A 275 12.30 41.19 -11.17
N ARG A 276 12.84 40.84 -12.35
CA ARG A 276 12.07 40.38 -13.51
C ARG A 276 12.42 38.94 -13.80
N VAL A 277 11.44 38.10 -14.10
CA VAL A 277 11.66 36.67 -14.31
C VAL A 277 10.96 36.14 -15.56
N HIS A 278 11.56 35.13 -16.15
CA HIS A 278 10.93 34.28 -17.13
C HIS A 278 10.39 33.05 -16.42
N ILE A 279 9.12 32.76 -16.61
CA ILE A 279 8.51 31.49 -16.21
C ILE A 279 8.66 30.54 -17.40
N VAL A 280 9.43 29.48 -17.23
CA VAL A 280 9.76 28.54 -18.31
C VAL A 280 9.07 27.21 -18.03
N GLY A 281 8.18 26.80 -18.93
CA GLY A 281 7.52 25.51 -18.89
C GLY A 281 8.33 24.43 -19.61
N HIS A 282 8.34 23.23 -19.06
CA HIS A 282 8.97 22.05 -19.60
C HIS A 282 7.95 20.92 -19.78
N THR A 283 8.29 19.93 -20.61
CA THR A 283 7.60 18.65 -20.72
C THR A 283 8.64 17.54 -20.83
N ASP A 284 8.18 16.28 -20.69
CA ASP A 284 8.93 15.12 -21.16
C ASP A 284 9.00 15.08 -22.70
N ASN A 285 9.51 13.98 -23.25
CA ASN A 285 9.62 13.76 -24.71
C ASN A 285 8.50 12.91 -25.30
N VAL A 286 7.40 12.68 -24.57
CA VAL A 286 6.25 11.91 -25.06
C VAL A 286 5.40 12.80 -25.98
N GLY A 287 5.15 12.35 -27.21
CA GLY A 287 4.41 13.08 -28.21
C GLY A 287 5.28 13.91 -29.17
N SER A 288 4.69 14.81 -29.95
CA SER A 288 5.43 15.66 -30.88
C SER A 288 6.07 16.87 -30.17
N LEU A 289 7.23 17.29 -30.67
CA LEU A 289 7.92 18.47 -30.12
C LEU A 289 7.05 19.74 -30.20
N ASP A 290 6.34 19.94 -31.32
CA ASP A 290 5.51 21.13 -31.51
C ASP A 290 4.33 21.17 -30.51
N ALA A 291 3.67 20.01 -30.28
CA ALA A 291 2.62 19.91 -29.28
C ALA A 291 3.13 20.19 -27.87
N ASN A 292 4.32 19.66 -27.55
CA ASN A 292 4.98 19.89 -26.26
C ASN A 292 5.47 21.32 -26.09
N LEU A 293 5.94 21.99 -27.13
CA LEU A 293 6.26 23.42 -27.10
C LEU A 293 5.01 24.26 -26.79
N ALA A 294 3.90 23.97 -27.48
CA ALA A 294 2.63 24.65 -27.21
C ALA A 294 2.10 24.38 -25.80
N LEU A 295 2.18 23.15 -25.32
CA LEU A 295 1.72 22.77 -23.96
C LEU A 295 2.58 23.44 -22.88
N SER A 296 3.90 23.37 -23.01
CA SER A 296 4.83 23.98 -22.06
C SER A 296 4.66 25.51 -21.98
N LEU A 297 4.41 26.17 -23.10
CA LEU A 297 4.11 27.60 -23.11
C LEU A 297 2.80 27.90 -22.40
N LYS A 298 1.70 27.18 -22.69
CA LYS A 298 0.40 27.37 -22.02
C LYS A 298 0.49 27.15 -20.50
N ARG A 299 1.28 26.19 -20.05
CA ARG A 299 1.54 25.97 -18.61
C ARG A 299 2.26 27.17 -17.98
N ALA A 300 3.29 27.68 -18.63
CA ALA A 300 3.99 28.89 -18.16
C ALA A 300 3.06 30.14 -18.14
N GLU A 301 2.20 30.29 -19.15
CA GLU A 301 1.21 31.36 -19.21
C GLU A 301 0.19 31.25 -18.07
N ALA A 302 -0.27 30.04 -17.72
CA ALA A 302 -1.17 29.80 -16.60
C ALA A 302 -0.52 30.23 -15.27
N VAL A 303 0.76 29.93 -15.07
CA VAL A 303 1.51 30.37 -13.88
C VAL A 303 1.63 31.88 -13.82
N VAL A 304 1.98 32.53 -14.94
CA VAL A 304 2.02 34.02 -15.03
C VAL A 304 0.64 34.60 -14.70
N ALA A 305 -0.41 34.06 -15.28
CA ALA A 305 -1.79 34.51 -15.02
C ALA A 305 -2.17 34.37 -13.52
N ALA A 306 -1.79 33.27 -12.87
CA ALA A 306 -2.02 33.07 -11.44
C ALA A 306 -1.26 34.11 -10.59
N LEU A 307 0.01 34.36 -10.88
CA LEU A 307 0.82 35.35 -10.18
C LEU A 307 0.27 36.78 -10.35
N VAL A 308 -0.20 37.13 -11.54
CA VAL A 308 -0.78 38.46 -11.81
C VAL A 308 -2.16 38.60 -11.18
N ASN A 309 -3.08 37.66 -11.47
CA ASN A 309 -4.50 37.81 -11.13
C ASN A 309 -4.78 37.56 -9.64
N THR A 310 -4.16 36.51 -9.08
CA THR A 310 -4.37 36.08 -7.70
C THR A 310 -3.43 36.77 -6.74
N HIS A 311 -2.13 36.85 -7.09
CA HIS A 311 -1.09 37.36 -6.19
C HIS A 311 -0.73 38.84 -6.41
N ARG A 312 -1.32 39.50 -7.45
CA ARG A 312 -1.14 40.92 -7.75
C ARG A 312 0.32 41.31 -8.08
N VAL A 313 1.07 40.39 -8.69
CA VAL A 313 2.40 40.72 -9.23
C VAL A 313 2.25 41.51 -10.52
N ASP A 314 3.05 42.56 -10.71
CA ASP A 314 3.01 43.36 -11.95
C ASP A 314 3.39 42.51 -13.17
N ALA A 315 2.47 42.43 -14.14
CA ALA A 315 2.64 41.65 -15.37
C ALA A 315 3.88 42.04 -16.18
N LYS A 316 4.31 43.30 -16.11
CA LYS A 316 5.53 43.76 -16.78
C LYS A 316 6.83 43.14 -16.30
N ARG A 317 6.76 42.45 -15.14
CA ARG A 317 7.91 41.80 -14.54
C ARG A 317 7.99 40.30 -14.89
N LEU A 318 6.97 39.76 -15.54
CA LEU A 318 6.81 38.36 -15.82
C LEU A 318 6.73 38.10 -17.33
N SER A 319 7.34 37.03 -17.80
CA SER A 319 7.12 36.57 -19.16
C SER A 319 7.11 35.04 -19.20
N ALA A 320 6.16 34.46 -19.94
CA ALA A 320 6.05 33.02 -20.14
C ALA A 320 6.90 32.55 -21.31
N ARG A 321 7.51 31.39 -21.18
CA ARG A 321 8.21 30.66 -22.26
C ARG A 321 7.96 29.19 -22.16
N GLY A 322 7.91 28.48 -23.28
CA GLY A 322 7.83 27.04 -23.35
C GLY A 322 9.03 26.46 -24.07
N VAL A 323 9.67 25.47 -23.52
CA VAL A 323 10.86 24.83 -24.10
C VAL A 323 10.68 23.31 -24.30
N ALA A 324 9.52 22.77 -24.01
CA ALA A 324 9.26 21.32 -24.10
C ALA A 324 10.40 20.50 -23.43
N SER A 325 10.93 19.50 -24.12
CA SER A 325 12.06 18.65 -23.71
C SER A 325 13.43 19.16 -24.18
N LEU A 326 13.53 20.40 -24.71
CA LEU A 326 14.77 20.93 -25.27
C LEU A 326 15.83 21.32 -24.22
N SER A 327 15.42 21.41 -22.95
CA SER A 327 16.34 21.66 -21.83
C SER A 327 16.10 20.65 -20.73
N PRO A 328 16.52 19.37 -20.92
CA PRO A 328 16.26 18.30 -19.99
C PRO A 328 17.06 18.48 -18.70
N VAL A 329 16.44 18.18 -17.56
CA VAL A 329 17.09 18.14 -16.23
C VAL A 329 17.48 16.72 -15.83
N ALA A 330 16.90 15.72 -16.47
CA ALA A 330 17.19 14.30 -16.29
C ALA A 330 17.01 13.54 -17.61
N GLY A 331 17.45 12.28 -17.64
CA GLY A 331 17.35 11.45 -18.85
C GLY A 331 15.96 10.87 -19.04
N ASN A 332 15.33 11.10 -20.18
CA ASN A 332 13.99 10.58 -20.55
C ASN A 332 13.98 9.07 -20.93
N ARG A 333 14.85 8.25 -20.34
CA ARG A 333 14.91 6.80 -20.62
C ARG A 333 14.12 5.97 -19.63
N THR A 334 13.72 6.54 -18.51
CA THR A 334 12.98 5.90 -17.43
C THR A 334 11.86 6.82 -16.96
N GLU A 335 10.86 6.25 -16.30
CA GLU A 335 9.74 6.99 -15.69
C GLU A 335 10.22 8.06 -14.68
N ALA A 336 11.35 7.84 -14.02
CA ALA A 336 11.92 8.80 -13.06
C ALA A 336 12.56 10.04 -13.73
N GLY A 337 12.82 10.03 -15.02
CA GLY A 337 13.37 11.14 -15.80
C GLY A 337 12.35 11.87 -16.61
#